data_041d2201b4a770c3b6f6eab9997136e4
#
_entry.id   041d2201b4a770c3b6f6eab9997136e4
#
_cell.length_a   1.000
_cell.length_b   1.000
_cell.length_c   1.000
_cell.angle_alpha   90.00
_cell.angle_beta   90.00
_cell.angle_gamma   90.00
#
_symmetry.space_group_name_H-M   'P 1'
#
loop_
_entity.id
_entity.type
_entity.pdbx_description
1 polymer ?
#
loop_
_entity_poly.entity_id
_entity_poly.type
_entity_poly.pdbx_seq_one_letter_code
_entity_poly.pdbx_strand_id
1 'polypeptide(L)'
;MIDPSTVVRHDPRATFRRLADEQGGVVLHLDTSLYHGVNEIGAAIWELSEQGMPFGELVTALRERVEDPPADLEGDIEEFVYALKERGLIQLGSPDDEA
;
A
#
# COMPACT_ATOMS: atom_id res chain seq x y z
N MET A 1 -13.26 -5.74 6.42
CA MET A 1 -12.19 -5.38 7.39
C MET A 1 -10.98 -6.27 7.17
N ILE A 2 -9.79 -5.68 7.18
CA ILE A 2 -8.56 -6.45 6.98
C ILE A 2 -8.02 -6.87 8.34
N ASP A 3 -7.71 -8.16 8.49
CA ASP A 3 -7.11 -8.67 9.71
C ASP A 3 -5.74 -8.02 9.92
N PRO A 4 -5.40 -7.58 11.15
CA PRO A 4 -4.10 -6.96 11.39
C PRO A 4 -2.90 -7.85 11.06
N SER A 5 -3.08 -9.17 11.06
CA SER A 5 -2.01 -10.11 10.72
C SER A 5 -1.89 -10.35 9.21
N THR A 6 -2.85 -9.88 8.42
CA THR A 6 -2.80 -10.03 6.97
C THR A 6 -1.60 -9.26 6.41
N VAL A 7 -0.78 -9.93 5.61
CA VAL A 7 0.42 -9.32 5.05
C VAL A 7 0.09 -8.62 3.75
N VAL A 8 0.47 -7.35 3.66
CA VAL A 8 0.33 -6.53 2.46
C VAL A 8 1.68 -6.54 1.74
N ARG A 9 1.68 -6.90 0.46
CA ARG A 9 2.91 -6.94 -0.32
C ARG A 9 2.67 -6.50 -1.75
N HIS A 10 3.73 -6.12 -2.44
CA HIS A 10 3.62 -5.73 -3.84
C HIS A 10 3.33 -6.93 -4.71
N ASP A 11 2.53 -6.73 -5.76
CA ASP A 11 2.43 -7.72 -6.82
C ASP A 11 3.74 -7.63 -7.61
N PRO A 12 4.36 -8.78 -7.95
CA PRO A 12 5.65 -8.76 -8.68
C PRO A 12 5.56 -8.14 -10.07
N ARG A 13 4.34 -7.95 -10.60
CA ARG A 13 4.13 -7.31 -11.89
C ARG A 13 3.94 -5.81 -11.80
N ALA A 14 4.03 -5.24 -10.60
CA ALA A 14 3.88 -3.81 -10.38
C ALA A 14 5.23 -3.17 -10.08
N THR A 15 5.41 -1.96 -10.59
CA THR A 15 6.60 -1.17 -10.29
C THR A 15 6.17 0.25 -9.94
N PHE A 16 7.00 0.96 -9.19
CA PHE A 16 6.66 2.27 -8.66
C PHE A 16 7.71 3.29 -9.02
N ARG A 17 7.25 4.49 -9.33
CA ARG A 17 8.13 5.64 -9.56
C ARG A 17 7.62 6.83 -8.76
N ARG A 18 8.48 7.38 -7.91
CA ARG A 18 8.15 8.58 -7.16
C ARG A 18 8.32 9.80 -8.05
N LEU A 19 7.37 10.72 -7.98
CA LEU A 19 7.44 11.96 -8.74
C LEU A 19 8.31 12.98 -8.00
N ALA A 20 9.24 13.60 -8.72
CA ALA A 20 10.28 14.43 -8.11
C ALA A 20 9.74 15.65 -7.37
N ASP A 21 8.70 16.28 -7.90
CA ASP A 21 8.16 17.52 -7.35
C ASP A 21 6.89 17.31 -6.53
N GLU A 22 6.49 16.05 -6.32
CA GLU A 22 5.29 15.73 -5.59
C GLU A 22 5.58 14.67 -4.54
N GLN A 23 4.74 14.61 -3.51
CA GLN A 23 4.92 13.66 -2.43
C GLN A 23 4.29 12.30 -2.75
N GLY A 24 3.65 12.20 -3.90
CA GLY A 24 3.08 10.95 -4.36
C GLY A 24 3.92 10.28 -5.42
N GLY A 25 3.32 9.38 -6.17
CA GLY A 25 4.01 8.66 -7.21
C GLY A 25 3.05 7.96 -8.15
N VAL A 26 3.61 7.13 -9.01
CA VAL A 26 2.86 6.38 -10.01
C VAL A 26 3.23 4.91 -9.90
N VAL A 27 2.23 4.04 -9.84
CA VAL A 27 2.41 2.60 -9.89
C VAL A 27 2.04 2.12 -11.28
N LEU A 28 2.93 1.38 -11.92
CA LEU A 28 2.71 0.83 -13.25
C LEU A 28 2.53 -0.67 -13.15
N HIS A 29 1.46 -1.18 -13.75
CA HIS A 29 1.25 -2.62 -13.88
C HIS A 29 1.85 -3.08 -15.20
N LEU A 30 2.84 -3.96 -15.13
CA LEU A 30 3.62 -4.35 -16.29
C LEU A 30 2.82 -5.14 -17.33
N ASP A 31 1.84 -5.93 -16.89
CA ASP A 31 1.03 -6.73 -17.83
C ASP A 31 0.01 -5.89 -18.60
N THR A 32 -0.60 -4.91 -17.92
CA THR A 32 -1.66 -4.09 -18.54
C THR A 32 -1.13 -2.78 -19.09
N SER A 33 0.06 -2.38 -18.69
CA SER A 33 0.67 -1.08 -19.00
C SER A 33 -0.15 0.11 -18.50
N LEU A 34 -0.99 -0.12 -17.49
CA LEU A 34 -1.80 0.94 -16.90
C LEU A 34 -1.05 1.61 -15.75
N TYR A 35 -1.19 2.92 -15.67
CA TYR A 35 -0.60 3.73 -14.60
C TYR A 35 -1.67 4.07 -13.57
N HIS A 36 -1.26 4.05 -12.30
CA HIS A 36 -2.15 4.43 -11.20
C HIS A 36 -1.44 5.46 -10.33
N GLY A 37 -1.95 6.69 -10.36
CA GLY A 37 -1.39 7.75 -9.52
C GLY A 37 -1.76 7.52 -8.05
N VAL A 38 -0.79 7.75 -7.16
CA VAL A 38 -1.02 7.63 -5.72
C VAL A 38 -0.54 8.91 -5.04
N ASN A 39 -1.24 9.28 -3.96
CA ASN A 39 -0.85 10.45 -3.18
C ASN A 39 0.25 10.08 -2.18
N GLU A 40 0.60 11.03 -1.32
CA GLU A 40 1.66 10.82 -0.32
C GLU A 40 1.40 9.60 0.56
N ILE A 41 0.17 9.41 1.02
CA ILE A 41 -0.16 8.26 1.87
C ILE A 41 -0.04 6.98 1.08
N GLY A 42 -0.54 6.96 -0.16
CA GLY A 42 -0.43 5.80 -1.03
C GLY A 42 1.01 5.44 -1.33
N ALA A 43 1.87 6.44 -1.57
CA ALA A 43 3.28 6.21 -1.79
C ALA A 43 3.94 5.61 -0.55
N ALA A 44 3.56 6.10 0.64
CA ALA A 44 4.09 5.56 1.90
C ALA A 44 3.65 4.11 2.11
N ILE A 45 2.39 3.79 1.82
CA ILE A 45 1.90 2.41 1.90
C ILE A 45 2.71 1.52 0.98
N TRP A 46 2.94 1.98 -0.25
CA TRP A 46 3.71 1.22 -1.22
C TRP A 46 5.13 0.94 -0.72
N GLU A 47 5.82 1.98 -0.24
CA GLU A 47 7.19 1.83 0.24
C GLU A 47 7.29 0.91 1.46
N LEU A 48 6.36 1.06 2.40
CA LEU A 48 6.38 0.25 3.63
C LEU A 48 6.09 -1.22 3.34
N SER A 49 5.31 -1.51 2.32
CA SER A 49 4.92 -2.89 2.00
C SER A 49 5.87 -3.58 1.01
N GLU A 50 7.00 -2.96 0.70
CA GLU A 50 7.95 -3.51 -0.28
C GLU A 50 8.37 -4.94 0.02
N GLN A 51 8.64 -5.25 1.27
CA GLN A 51 9.06 -6.59 1.66
C GLN A 51 7.95 -7.39 2.35
N GLY A 52 6.74 -6.89 2.26
CA GLY A 52 5.61 -7.47 2.96
C GLY A 52 5.52 -6.93 4.38
N MET A 53 4.34 -6.44 4.75
CA MET A 53 4.13 -5.88 6.09
C MET A 53 2.73 -6.25 6.57
N PRO A 54 2.59 -6.74 7.80
CA PRO A 54 1.26 -6.98 8.37
C PRO A 54 0.45 -5.68 8.40
N PHE A 55 -0.82 -5.78 8.12
CA PHE A 55 -1.69 -4.61 8.01
C PHE A 55 -1.68 -3.76 9.29
N GLY A 56 -1.71 -4.40 10.45
CA GLY A 56 -1.66 -3.67 11.72
C GLY A 56 -0.40 -2.85 11.89
N GLU A 57 0.74 -3.40 11.48
CA GLU A 57 2.01 -2.66 11.53
C GLU A 57 2.04 -1.53 10.51
N LEU A 58 1.43 -1.75 9.35
CA LEU A 58 1.32 -0.71 8.33
C LEU A 58 0.53 0.49 8.85
N VAL A 59 -0.59 0.24 9.51
CA VAL A 59 -1.41 1.30 10.11
C VAL A 59 -0.62 2.06 11.16
N THR A 60 0.09 1.35 12.03
CA THR A 60 0.89 1.98 13.09
C THR A 60 2.00 2.85 12.50
N ALA A 61 2.71 2.33 11.49
CA ALA A 61 3.79 3.06 10.85
C ALA A 61 3.28 4.34 10.17
N LEU A 62 2.13 4.25 9.50
CA LEU A 62 1.55 5.41 8.85
C LEU A 62 1.07 6.44 9.86
N ARG A 63 0.48 5.99 10.96
CA ARG A 63 0.02 6.91 12.01
C ARG A 63 1.18 7.71 12.58
N GLU A 64 2.35 7.13 12.68
CA GLU A 64 3.54 7.82 13.17
C GLU A 64 4.12 8.79 12.15
N ARG A 65 3.94 8.53 10.86
CA ARG A 65 4.49 9.36 9.78
C ARG A 65 3.62 10.55 9.42
N VAL A 66 2.33 10.48 9.70
CA VAL A 66 1.37 11.50 9.32
C VAL A 66 1.15 12.45 10.49
N GLU A 67 1.31 13.75 10.26
CA GLU A 67 0.93 14.76 11.22
C GLU A 67 -0.59 14.88 11.22
N ASP A 68 -1.19 14.90 12.39
CA ASP A 68 -2.64 15.06 12.51
C ASP A 68 -3.41 13.99 11.75
N PRO A 69 -3.19 12.69 12.03
CA PRO A 69 -3.92 11.66 11.30
C PRO A 69 -5.42 11.77 11.51
N PRO A 70 -6.23 11.49 10.47
CA PRO A 70 -7.68 11.53 10.61
C PRO A 70 -8.15 10.48 11.61
N ALA A 71 -9.34 10.70 12.19
CA ALA A 71 -9.90 9.80 13.20
C ALA A 71 -10.03 8.37 12.70
N ASP A 72 -10.33 8.19 11.40
CA ASP A 72 -10.50 6.87 10.80
C ASP A 72 -9.38 6.56 9.82
N LEU A 73 -8.14 6.81 10.22
CA LEU A 73 -7.00 6.52 9.37
C LEU A 73 -6.95 5.04 8.96
N GLU A 74 -7.26 4.14 9.89
CA GLU A 74 -7.25 2.72 9.58
C GLU A 74 -8.23 2.37 8.46
N GLY A 75 -9.44 2.93 8.50
CA GLY A 75 -10.43 2.73 7.45
C GLY A 75 -9.99 3.28 6.11
N ASP A 76 -9.36 4.45 6.12
CA ASP A 76 -8.83 5.07 4.91
C ASP A 76 -7.73 4.21 4.28
N ILE A 77 -6.84 3.67 5.09
CA ILE A 77 -5.77 2.79 4.63
C ILE A 77 -6.35 1.49 4.07
N GLU A 78 -7.33 0.93 4.77
CA GLU A 78 -7.99 -0.30 4.33
C GLU A 78 -8.64 -0.12 2.95
N GLU A 79 -9.37 0.98 2.78
CA GLU A 79 -10.01 1.30 1.52
C GLU A 79 -8.98 1.44 0.39
N PHE A 80 -7.88 2.10 0.66
CA PHE A 80 -6.80 2.28 -0.30
C PHE A 80 -6.16 0.95 -0.67
N VAL A 81 -5.90 0.10 0.32
CA VAL A 81 -5.31 -1.22 0.10
C VAL A 81 -6.23 -2.08 -0.78
N TYR A 82 -7.53 -2.06 -0.51
CA TYR A 82 -8.48 -2.81 -1.35
C TYR A 82 -8.50 -2.30 -2.79
N ALA A 83 -8.41 -0.99 -2.98
CA ALA A 83 -8.39 -0.41 -4.32
C ALA A 83 -7.16 -0.88 -5.10
N LEU A 84 -5.99 -0.90 -4.46
CA LEU A 84 -4.77 -1.40 -5.09
C LEU A 84 -4.84 -2.89 -5.38
N LYS A 85 -5.44 -3.66 -4.48
CA LYS A 85 -5.61 -5.09 -4.67
C LYS A 85 -6.49 -5.38 -5.89
N GLU A 86 -7.59 -4.67 -6.03
CA GLU A 86 -8.51 -4.85 -7.17
C GLU A 86 -7.83 -4.55 -8.49
N ARG A 87 -6.86 -3.68 -8.50
CA ARG A 87 -6.10 -3.32 -9.70
C ARG A 87 -4.90 -4.23 -9.95
N GLY A 88 -4.71 -5.23 -9.10
CA GLY A 88 -3.62 -6.18 -9.25
C GLY A 88 -2.25 -5.62 -8.90
N LEU A 89 -2.21 -4.55 -8.12
CA LEU A 89 -0.95 -3.88 -7.77
C LEU A 89 -0.35 -4.38 -6.47
N ILE A 90 -1.19 -4.89 -5.57
CA ILE A 90 -0.73 -5.49 -4.31
C ILE A 90 -1.45 -6.82 -4.08
N GLN A 91 -0.89 -7.61 -3.19
CA GLN A 91 -1.47 -8.88 -2.77
C GLN A 91 -1.66 -8.88 -1.27
N LEU A 92 -2.73 -9.52 -0.82
CA LEU A 92 -3.00 -9.74 0.60
C LEU A 92 -2.84 -11.22 0.87
N GLY A 93 -2.06 -11.56 1.88
CA GLY A 93 -1.78 -12.94 2.19
C GLY A 93 -1.74 -13.20 3.68
N SER A 94 -1.75 -14.48 4.03
CA SER A 94 -1.59 -14.93 5.40
C SER A 94 -0.11 -14.88 5.78
N PRO A 95 0.22 -14.62 7.07
CA PRO A 95 1.62 -14.71 7.52
C PRO A 95 2.26 -16.08 7.21
N ASP A 96 1.44 -17.13 7.17
CA ASP A 96 1.90 -18.49 6.90
C ASP A 96 2.29 -18.70 5.43
N ASP A 97 1.87 -17.80 4.55
CA ASP A 97 2.19 -17.87 3.13
C ASP A 97 3.57 -17.31 2.82
N GLU A 98 4.29 -16.89 3.83
CA GLU A 98 5.59 -16.26 3.71
C GLU A 98 6.76 -17.22 3.78
N ALA A 99 6.54 -18.42 3.47
CA ALA A 99 7.60 -19.41 3.52
C ALA A 99 8.65 -19.18 2.42
#